data_0df9446e72c1c916acb7ebade7b781aa
#
_entry.id   0df9446e72c1c916acb7ebade7b781aa
#
_cell.length_a   1.000
_cell.length_b   1.000
_cell.length_c   1.000
_cell.angle_alpha   90.00
_cell.angle_beta   90.00
_cell.angle_gamma   90.00
#
_symmetry.space_group_name_H-M   'P 1'
#
loop_
_entity.id
_entity.type
_entity.pdbx_description
1 polymer ?
#
loop_
_entity_poly.entity_id
_entity_poly.type
_entity_poly.pdbx_seq_one_letter_code
_entity_poly.pdbx_strand_id
1 'polypeptide(L)'
;MKTTDHKPGETGILIRRLINYDTGERYTVFCAEHKVEFDTGTIYNGNYYTPTDATIRKACKVAYFGWYSKYGDYVVDGGILAGDMIYVKKDYVYTQQYIWEVLGQTNSTFIDSSYQREYENFKQDIENKISNMATRPSFDGTTINVQAGESKTINDTNGVLASYPSIDRTTNGIRVTHSQGSNSMTILVDENTSLENYTITDAEFKSWGMIKDGTEDKDTMVFFEFAEGVQNQLYSMSYNDPVTLGISLKIESFGKLELSKLNEEGDLISGAVFNVSGPNGYNKDVTVTNGKITLEKLKKGTYTIKEISAPYGYLLDTKTYNVEVKVNQTATQAVVNIEPTGTFTLVKKNADESANLKGAEYRIWNSDYDKTVTTNDEGEIKVEGLKLGKYNYQETKAPEGYLIDNTIYSFELKYKDQNTSVIYANATRTNEEPTGKITIIKRDSETGSTPQGDATFVDAKYEVYANEDIWNKAHTKQY
;
A
#
# COMPACT_ATOMS: atom_id res chain seq x y z
N MET A 1 -53.74 31.70 28.82
CA MET A 1 -53.21 32.21 27.56
C MET A 1 -53.98 31.58 26.41
N LYS A 2 -54.51 32.40 25.49
CA LYS A 2 -55.23 31.88 24.33
C LYS A 2 -54.31 31.91 23.10
N THR A 3 -53.83 30.78 22.68
CA THR A 3 -52.94 30.69 21.53
C THR A 3 -53.64 30.99 20.20
N THR A 4 -54.90 30.74 20.08
CA THR A 4 -55.72 31.06 18.92
C THR A 4 -56.00 32.52 18.68
N ASP A 5 -55.95 33.32 19.76
CA ASP A 5 -56.27 34.73 19.75
C ASP A 5 -55.04 35.65 19.86
N HIS A 6 -53.85 35.04 20.04
CA HIS A 6 -52.60 35.79 20.27
C HIS A 6 -51.50 35.34 19.34
N LYS A 7 -50.73 36.29 18.82
CA LYS A 7 -49.52 36.02 18.08
C LYS A 7 -48.35 35.77 19.03
N PRO A 8 -47.42 34.85 18.71
CA PRO A 8 -46.22 34.70 19.50
C PRO A 8 -45.47 36.03 19.63
N GLY A 9 -45.10 36.39 20.85
CA GLY A 9 -44.41 37.64 21.13
C GLY A 9 -45.29 38.84 21.45
N GLU A 10 -46.65 38.72 21.41
CA GLU A 10 -47.54 39.80 21.88
C GLU A 10 -47.51 40.00 23.40
N THR A 11 -47.87 41.21 23.85
CA THR A 11 -47.93 41.53 25.26
C THR A 11 -48.98 40.69 25.98
N GLY A 12 -48.65 40.14 27.14
CA GLY A 12 -49.55 39.29 27.92
C GLY A 12 -49.18 37.81 27.99
N ILE A 13 -48.18 37.36 27.20
CA ILE A 13 -47.60 36.04 27.36
C ILE A 13 -46.65 36.06 28.55
N LEU A 14 -47.03 35.38 29.64
CA LEU A 14 -46.21 35.29 30.85
C LEU A 14 -45.50 33.94 30.90
N ILE A 15 -44.18 34.00 31.00
CA ILE A 15 -43.38 32.83 31.39
C ILE A 15 -43.67 32.59 32.85
N ARG A 16 -44.18 31.40 33.18
CA ARG A 16 -44.60 31.05 34.52
C ARG A 16 -43.46 30.51 35.34
N ARG A 17 -43.47 30.83 36.63
CA ARG A 17 -42.47 30.38 37.60
C ARG A 17 -43.17 29.90 38.87
N LEU A 18 -42.73 28.75 39.36
CA LEU A 18 -42.98 28.31 40.71
C LEU A 18 -41.74 28.56 41.59
N ILE A 19 -41.97 28.90 42.84
CA ILE A 19 -40.92 29.00 43.85
C ILE A 19 -41.31 28.04 44.97
N ASN A 20 -40.42 27.13 45.28
CA ASN A 20 -40.55 26.27 46.45
C ASN A 20 -40.19 27.15 47.68
N TYR A 21 -41.13 27.40 48.52
CA TYR A 21 -40.91 28.28 49.68
C TYR A 21 -40.05 27.66 50.79
N ASP A 22 -39.98 26.32 50.82
CA ASP A 22 -39.17 25.60 51.81
C ASP A 22 -37.69 25.54 51.42
N THR A 23 -37.41 25.37 50.09
CA THR A 23 -36.05 25.21 49.58
C THR A 23 -35.51 26.48 48.90
N GLY A 24 -36.39 27.39 48.49
CA GLY A 24 -36.06 28.57 47.69
C GLY A 24 -35.79 28.29 46.22
N GLU A 25 -35.96 27.04 45.81
CA GLU A 25 -35.77 26.60 44.40
C GLU A 25 -36.81 27.24 43.49
N ARG A 26 -36.40 27.55 42.29
CA ARG A 26 -37.21 28.24 41.28
C ARG A 26 -37.29 27.37 40.00
N TYR A 27 -38.52 27.20 39.52
CA TYR A 27 -38.82 26.40 38.36
C TYR A 27 -39.56 27.22 37.30
N THR A 28 -39.06 27.34 36.10
CA THR A 28 -39.86 27.76 34.94
C THR A 28 -40.80 26.62 34.59
N VAL A 29 -42.09 26.85 34.63
CA VAL A 29 -43.10 25.80 34.49
C VAL A 29 -44.04 26.05 33.32
N PHE A 30 -44.66 25.00 32.85
CA PHE A 30 -45.67 25.00 31.80
C PHE A 30 -47.01 24.53 32.36
N CYS A 31 -48.08 25.14 31.87
CA CYS A 31 -49.41 24.78 32.28
C CYS A 31 -49.81 23.42 31.71
N ALA A 32 -50.24 22.49 32.54
CA ALA A 32 -50.71 21.18 32.14
C ALA A 32 -52.14 21.19 31.62
N GLU A 33 -52.93 22.21 32.01
CA GLU A 33 -54.34 22.29 31.66
C GLU A 33 -54.66 23.58 30.90
N HIS A 34 -55.36 23.46 29.77
CA HIS A 34 -55.80 24.58 28.97
C HIS A 34 -57.10 25.15 29.57
N LYS A 35 -57.20 26.49 29.70
CA LYS A 35 -58.37 27.24 30.20
C LYS A 35 -58.62 27.14 31.72
N VAL A 36 -57.71 26.54 32.46
CA VAL A 36 -57.74 26.65 33.94
C VAL A 36 -56.90 27.82 34.35
N GLU A 37 -57.38 28.66 35.23
CA GLU A 37 -56.66 29.85 35.68
C GLU A 37 -55.62 29.51 36.76
N PHE A 38 -54.52 30.27 36.76
CA PHE A 38 -53.49 30.22 37.77
C PHE A 38 -53.11 31.63 38.19
N ASP A 39 -53.40 31.98 39.40
CA ASP A 39 -53.12 33.30 39.93
C ASP A 39 -51.66 33.47 40.30
N THR A 40 -51.00 34.46 39.69
CA THR A 40 -49.66 34.84 40.06
C THR A 40 -49.57 35.56 41.40
N GLY A 41 -48.62 35.17 42.24
CA GLY A 41 -48.41 35.75 43.57
C GLY A 41 -49.21 35.11 44.72
N THR A 42 -49.98 34.04 44.39
CA THR A 42 -50.70 33.23 45.38
C THR A 42 -49.85 32.03 45.81
N ILE A 43 -49.89 31.68 47.10
CA ILE A 43 -49.24 30.47 47.63
C ILE A 43 -50.25 29.34 47.52
N TYR A 44 -49.88 28.30 46.77
CA TYR A 44 -50.70 27.12 46.64
C TYR A 44 -50.07 25.95 47.41
N ASN A 45 -50.91 25.17 48.08
CA ASN A 45 -50.52 23.85 48.58
C ASN A 45 -50.80 22.83 47.54
N GLY A 46 -49.74 22.13 47.14
CA GLY A 46 -49.86 21.07 46.11
C GLY A 46 -48.83 19.96 46.34
N ASN A 47 -49.06 18.87 45.72
CA ASN A 47 -48.11 17.76 45.66
C ASN A 47 -47.33 17.82 44.39
N TYR A 48 -46.11 17.36 44.43
CA TYR A 48 -45.35 17.09 43.23
C TYR A 48 -44.93 15.62 43.18
N TYR A 49 -44.89 15.04 42.00
CA TYR A 49 -44.50 13.65 41.82
C TYR A 49 -43.85 13.43 40.46
N THR A 50 -43.09 12.32 40.36
CA THR A 50 -42.57 11.85 39.14
C THR A 50 -43.68 11.16 38.30
N PRO A 51 -44.02 11.64 37.10
CA PRO A 51 -45.12 11.09 36.33
C PRO A 51 -44.78 9.70 35.80
N THR A 52 -45.71 8.79 36.01
CA THR A 52 -45.66 7.42 35.40
C THR A 52 -46.41 7.37 34.09
N ASP A 53 -47.34 8.25 33.86
CA ASP A 53 -48.13 8.37 32.63
C ASP A 53 -47.26 8.77 31.44
N ALA A 54 -47.36 8.00 30.34
CA ALA A 54 -46.53 8.19 29.14
C ALA A 54 -46.82 9.56 28.46
N THR A 55 -48.05 10.07 28.55
CA THR A 55 -48.47 11.31 27.92
C THR A 55 -47.86 12.50 28.69
N ILE A 56 -47.91 12.47 30.03
CA ILE A 56 -47.31 13.48 30.89
C ILE A 56 -45.79 13.48 30.73
N ARG A 57 -45.17 12.28 30.67
CA ARG A 57 -43.71 12.15 30.39
C ARG A 57 -43.33 12.68 29.02
N LYS A 58 -44.17 12.49 27.98
CA LYS A 58 -43.94 13.12 26.67
C LYS A 58 -44.04 14.63 26.76
N ALA A 59 -44.99 15.19 27.53
CA ALA A 59 -45.11 16.63 27.78
C ALA A 59 -43.87 17.22 28.47
N CYS A 60 -43.27 16.49 29.44
CA CYS A 60 -42.00 16.88 30.05
C CYS A 60 -40.85 16.92 29.04
N LYS A 61 -40.77 15.95 28.10
CA LYS A 61 -39.81 15.97 27.01
C LYS A 61 -40.00 17.14 26.06
N VAL A 62 -41.25 17.47 25.75
CA VAL A 62 -41.57 18.68 24.95
C VAL A 62 -41.13 19.93 25.68
N ALA A 63 -41.35 20.05 27.00
CA ALA A 63 -40.84 21.15 27.80
C ALA A 63 -39.32 21.26 27.75
N TYR A 64 -38.61 20.13 27.84
CA TYR A 64 -37.16 20.10 27.75
C TYR A 64 -36.67 20.60 26.39
N PHE A 65 -37.04 19.93 25.32
CA PHE A 65 -36.53 20.23 23.97
C PHE A 65 -37.07 21.57 23.42
N GLY A 66 -38.25 21.96 23.79
CA GLY A 66 -38.84 23.22 23.35
C GLY A 66 -38.27 24.44 24.11
N TRP A 67 -37.86 24.24 25.34
CA TRP A 67 -37.44 25.34 26.21
C TRP A 67 -36.13 25.10 26.94
N TYR A 68 -36.07 24.11 27.86
CA TYR A 68 -34.95 23.95 28.80
C TYR A 68 -33.62 23.67 28.17
N SER A 69 -33.58 22.87 27.10
CA SER A 69 -32.34 22.58 26.38
C SER A 69 -31.68 23.80 25.75
N LYS A 70 -32.48 24.88 25.56
CA LYS A 70 -32.02 26.11 24.92
C LYS A 70 -31.85 27.26 25.92
N TYR A 71 -32.73 27.34 26.90
CA TYR A 71 -32.82 28.49 27.80
C TYR A 71 -32.57 28.12 29.26
N GLY A 72 -32.55 26.84 29.66
CA GLY A 72 -32.47 26.40 31.04
C GLY A 72 -33.61 26.95 31.88
N ASP A 73 -33.36 27.16 33.15
CA ASP A 73 -34.27 27.89 34.06
C ASP A 73 -34.21 29.42 33.89
N TYR A 74 -34.14 29.87 32.63
CA TYR A 74 -34.02 31.27 32.30
C TYR A 74 -35.15 32.06 32.91
N VAL A 75 -34.77 32.98 33.77
CA VAL A 75 -35.66 33.79 34.55
C VAL A 75 -35.62 35.23 34.04
N VAL A 76 -36.74 35.71 33.54
CA VAL A 76 -36.94 37.15 33.32
C VAL A 76 -37.40 37.78 34.63
N ASP A 77 -36.47 38.22 35.47
CA ASP A 77 -36.83 39.11 36.57
C ASP A 77 -37.11 40.48 35.99
N GLY A 78 -38.38 40.82 35.83
CA GLY A 78 -38.91 42.19 35.64
C GLY A 78 -38.21 43.07 34.59
N GLY A 79 -37.15 42.66 34.03
CA GLY A 79 -36.32 43.38 33.06
C GLY A 79 -36.43 42.81 31.67
N ILE A 80 -36.95 43.56 30.76
CA ILE A 80 -37.00 43.29 29.34
C ILE A 80 -35.58 43.36 28.78
N LEU A 81 -34.97 42.24 28.44
CA LEU A 81 -33.80 42.26 27.56
C LEU A 81 -34.27 42.67 26.17
N ALA A 82 -33.91 43.91 25.81
CA ALA A 82 -34.24 44.45 24.49
C ALA A 82 -33.60 43.63 23.39
N GLY A 83 -34.35 43.28 22.38
CA GLY A 83 -33.88 42.70 21.12
C GLY A 83 -34.26 41.25 20.88
N ASP A 84 -34.02 40.32 21.80
CA ASP A 84 -34.22 38.88 21.57
C ASP A 84 -35.54 38.32 22.14
N MET A 85 -36.31 39.14 22.83
CA MET A 85 -37.52 38.71 23.52
C MET A 85 -38.61 38.12 22.65
N ILE A 86 -38.69 38.50 21.38
CA ILE A 86 -39.74 38.00 20.48
C ILE A 86 -39.51 36.49 20.22
N TYR A 87 -38.26 36.07 20.00
CA TYR A 87 -37.91 34.68 19.77
C TYR A 87 -38.09 33.82 21.02
N VAL A 88 -37.61 34.30 22.14
CA VAL A 88 -37.77 33.60 23.46
C VAL A 88 -39.24 33.37 23.76
N LYS A 89 -40.08 34.38 23.57
CA LYS A 89 -41.54 34.26 23.76
C LYS A 89 -42.20 33.31 22.78
N LYS A 90 -41.76 33.29 21.51
CA LYS A 90 -42.26 32.34 20.53
C LYS A 90 -42.00 30.91 20.97
N ASP A 91 -40.76 30.56 21.30
CA ASP A 91 -40.40 29.22 21.74
C ASP A 91 -41.20 28.78 22.97
N TYR A 92 -41.43 29.68 23.94
CA TYR A 92 -42.29 29.38 25.09
C TYR A 92 -43.73 29.12 24.71
N VAL A 93 -44.32 29.96 23.83
CA VAL A 93 -45.70 29.81 23.36
C VAL A 93 -45.87 28.50 22.55
N TYR A 94 -44.93 28.22 21.67
CA TYR A 94 -44.93 26.96 20.87
C TYR A 94 -44.78 25.72 21.77
N THR A 95 -43.88 25.78 22.75
CA THR A 95 -43.73 24.72 23.74
C THR A 95 -45.02 24.53 24.55
N GLN A 96 -45.60 25.59 25.05
CA GLN A 96 -46.85 25.54 25.83
C GLN A 96 -48.01 24.97 24.97
N GLN A 97 -48.17 25.45 23.75
CA GLN A 97 -49.21 24.97 22.83
C GLN A 97 -49.00 23.46 22.56
N TYR A 98 -47.78 23.04 22.33
CA TYR A 98 -47.49 21.64 22.04
C TYR A 98 -47.69 20.72 23.27
N ILE A 99 -47.38 21.18 24.46
CA ILE A 99 -47.72 20.49 25.72
C ILE A 99 -49.21 20.22 25.82
N TRP A 100 -50.04 21.24 25.57
CA TRP A 100 -51.50 21.09 25.61
C TRP A 100 -52.02 20.12 24.52
N GLU A 101 -51.46 20.15 23.35
CA GLU A 101 -51.80 19.14 22.31
C GLU A 101 -51.43 17.72 22.74
N VAL A 102 -50.23 17.52 23.28
CA VAL A 102 -49.79 16.21 23.80
C VAL A 102 -50.71 15.71 24.92
N LEU A 103 -51.14 16.61 25.82
CA LEU A 103 -52.03 16.27 26.91
C LEU A 103 -53.53 16.18 26.49
N GLY A 104 -53.79 16.33 25.18
CA GLY A 104 -55.19 16.25 24.65
C GLY A 104 -56.09 17.45 25.09
N GLN A 105 -55.49 18.56 25.55
CA GLN A 105 -56.22 19.67 26.08
C GLN A 105 -56.73 20.66 25.03
N THR A 106 -56.13 20.67 23.84
CA THR A 106 -56.47 21.58 22.73
C THR A 106 -56.03 21.09 21.40
N ASN A 107 -56.82 21.48 20.35
CA ASN A 107 -56.44 21.34 18.96
C ASN A 107 -56.40 22.71 18.27
N SER A 108 -56.14 23.77 19.03
CA SER A 108 -56.09 25.14 18.54
C SER A 108 -54.95 25.36 17.53
N THR A 109 -55.18 26.23 16.57
CA THR A 109 -54.20 26.64 15.58
C THR A 109 -53.92 28.14 15.67
N PHE A 110 -52.76 28.58 15.21
CA PHE A 110 -52.43 30.00 15.12
C PHE A 110 -53.21 30.62 13.96
N ILE A 111 -53.76 31.84 14.20
CA ILE A 111 -54.56 32.57 13.20
C ILE A 111 -53.70 32.96 12.01
N ASP A 112 -52.48 33.41 12.25
CA ASP A 112 -51.55 33.75 11.20
C ASP A 112 -50.88 32.46 10.63
N SER A 113 -51.03 32.24 9.33
CA SER A 113 -50.52 31.07 8.65
C SER A 113 -48.98 30.97 8.68
N SER A 114 -48.27 32.07 8.88
CA SER A 114 -46.82 32.06 8.98
C SER A 114 -46.39 31.48 10.34
N TYR A 115 -47.07 31.88 11.42
CA TYR A 115 -46.82 31.33 12.76
C TYR A 115 -47.27 29.88 12.87
N GLN A 116 -48.37 29.49 12.21
CA GLN A 116 -48.76 28.10 12.18
C GLN A 116 -47.70 27.23 11.52
N ARG A 117 -47.13 27.68 10.39
CA ARG A 117 -46.05 26.94 9.70
C ARG A 117 -44.77 26.89 10.56
N GLU A 118 -44.38 27.95 11.20
CA GLU A 118 -43.25 27.96 12.12
C GLU A 118 -43.48 27.00 13.27
N TYR A 119 -44.69 26.93 13.80
CA TYR A 119 -45.10 26.02 14.86
C TYR A 119 -45.04 24.55 14.42
N GLU A 120 -45.53 24.22 13.23
CA GLU A 120 -45.46 22.85 12.70
C GLU A 120 -43.99 22.43 12.52
N ASN A 121 -43.13 23.31 12.02
CA ASN A 121 -41.69 23.04 11.92
C ASN A 121 -41.08 22.84 13.32
N PHE A 122 -41.45 23.64 14.31
CA PHE A 122 -41.02 23.51 15.69
C PHE A 122 -41.44 22.13 16.25
N LYS A 123 -42.71 21.73 16.09
CA LYS A 123 -43.16 20.38 16.51
C LYS A 123 -42.36 19.28 15.87
N GLN A 124 -42.13 19.34 14.57
CA GLN A 124 -41.36 18.34 13.86
C GLN A 124 -39.93 18.24 14.39
N ASP A 125 -39.27 19.36 14.68
CA ASP A 125 -37.96 19.40 15.29
C ASP A 125 -37.95 18.73 16.68
N ILE A 126 -38.94 19.07 17.54
CA ILE A 126 -39.09 18.45 18.88
C ILE A 126 -39.32 16.92 18.76
N GLU A 127 -40.20 16.46 17.87
CA GLU A 127 -40.44 15.02 17.66
C GLU A 127 -39.17 14.29 17.19
N ASN A 128 -38.43 14.90 16.29
CA ASN A 128 -37.15 14.36 15.84
C ASN A 128 -36.15 14.25 17.00
N LYS A 129 -36.05 15.26 17.84
CA LYS A 129 -35.19 15.26 19.04
C LYS A 129 -35.65 14.19 20.04
N ILE A 130 -36.94 14.06 20.30
CA ILE A 130 -37.48 13.05 21.20
C ILE A 130 -37.22 11.64 20.66
N SER A 131 -37.43 11.39 19.36
CA SER A 131 -37.24 10.09 18.73
C SER A 131 -35.75 9.70 18.68
N ASN A 132 -34.87 10.68 18.55
CA ASN A 132 -33.43 10.47 18.41
C ASN A 132 -32.64 10.60 19.70
N MET A 133 -33.31 10.82 20.88
CA MET A 133 -32.58 11.09 22.12
C MET A 133 -31.62 9.95 22.51
N ALA A 134 -32.00 8.70 22.36
CA ALA A 134 -31.14 7.55 22.65
C ALA A 134 -30.48 6.94 21.42
N THR A 135 -30.70 7.51 20.22
CA THR A 135 -30.11 7.00 18.99
C THR A 135 -28.62 7.26 18.95
N ARG A 136 -27.84 6.21 18.66
CA ARG A 136 -26.39 6.27 18.48
C ARG A 136 -26.02 6.50 17.01
N PRO A 137 -24.82 7.00 16.72
CA PRO A 137 -24.32 7.04 15.34
C PRO A 137 -24.36 5.68 14.68
N SER A 138 -24.60 5.64 13.37
CA SER A 138 -24.81 4.38 12.61
C SER A 138 -23.60 3.45 12.64
N PHE A 139 -22.43 3.97 12.94
CA PHE A 139 -21.18 3.21 13.05
C PHE A 139 -20.85 2.76 14.49
N ASP A 140 -21.69 3.08 15.47
CA ASP A 140 -21.50 2.64 16.86
C ASP A 140 -21.44 1.13 16.95
N GLY A 141 -20.49 0.59 17.72
CA GLY A 141 -20.26 -0.83 17.89
C GLY A 141 -19.73 -1.56 16.66
N THR A 142 -19.46 -0.85 15.56
CA THR A 142 -18.95 -1.49 14.33
C THR A 142 -17.44 -1.66 14.34
N THR A 143 -16.95 -2.51 13.41
CA THR A 143 -15.52 -2.66 13.14
C THR A 143 -15.15 -1.93 11.86
N ILE A 144 -14.16 -1.04 11.96
CA ILE A 144 -13.67 -0.21 10.87
C ILE A 144 -12.27 -0.69 10.46
N ASN A 145 -12.09 -1.02 9.18
CA ASN A 145 -10.77 -1.32 8.63
C ASN A 145 -10.06 -0.01 8.30
N VAL A 146 -8.84 0.15 8.81
CA VAL A 146 -8.00 1.32 8.57
C VAL A 146 -6.56 0.88 8.37
N GLN A 147 -5.86 1.52 7.44
CA GLN A 147 -4.44 1.26 7.22
C GLN A 147 -3.60 2.16 8.13
N ALA A 148 -2.56 1.61 8.75
CA ALA A 148 -1.60 2.41 9.51
C ALA A 148 -0.96 3.48 8.61
N GLY A 149 -0.84 4.70 9.15
CA GLY A 149 -0.37 5.89 8.41
C GLY A 149 -1.42 6.57 7.55
N GLU A 150 -2.65 6.05 7.49
CA GLU A 150 -3.75 6.67 6.74
C GLU A 150 -4.87 7.16 7.66
N SER A 151 -5.62 8.14 7.17
CA SER A 151 -6.83 8.61 7.81
C SER A 151 -8.08 8.00 7.17
N LYS A 152 -9.05 7.64 8.00
CA LYS A 152 -10.36 7.14 7.58
C LYS A 152 -11.45 8.05 8.10
N THR A 153 -12.20 8.66 7.20
CA THR A 153 -13.43 9.39 7.57
C THR A 153 -14.63 8.46 7.49
N ILE A 154 -15.40 8.43 8.57
CA ILE A 154 -16.66 7.67 8.69
C ILE A 154 -17.82 8.66 8.82
N ASN A 155 -18.94 8.33 8.19
CA ASN A 155 -20.13 9.17 8.18
C ASN A 155 -21.25 8.49 8.96
N ASP A 156 -21.94 9.28 9.76
CA ASP A 156 -23.15 8.84 10.46
C ASP A 156 -24.38 8.99 9.57
N THR A 157 -24.97 7.88 9.17
CA THR A 157 -26.21 7.87 8.38
C THR A 157 -27.46 8.07 9.21
N ASN A 158 -27.36 7.95 10.54
CA ASN A 158 -28.47 8.26 11.46
C ASN A 158 -28.60 9.77 11.71
N GLY A 159 -27.57 10.56 11.33
CA GLY A 159 -27.58 12.03 11.44
C GLY A 159 -27.53 12.57 12.88
N VAL A 160 -27.20 11.75 13.86
CA VAL A 160 -27.16 12.13 15.28
C VAL A 160 -25.79 12.56 15.77
N LEU A 161 -24.73 12.22 15.04
CA LEU A 161 -23.34 12.56 15.39
C LEU A 161 -23.13 14.08 15.51
N ALA A 162 -23.84 14.86 14.71
CA ALA A 162 -23.78 16.32 14.73
C ALA A 162 -24.14 16.91 16.13
N SER A 163 -24.89 16.18 16.97
CA SER A 163 -25.22 16.59 18.32
C SER A 163 -24.14 16.29 19.37
N TYR A 164 -23.11 15.52 18.99
CA TYR A 164 -22.00 15.20 19.89
C TYR A 164 -21.00 16.36 19.93
N PRO A 165 -20.34 16.57 21.09
CA PRO A 165 -19.31 17.61 21.23
C PRO A 165 -18.11 17.38 20.30
N SER A 166 -17.41 18.46 19.98
CA SER A 166 -16.14 18.37 19.23
C SER A 166 -15.07 17.69 20.05
N ILE A 167 -14.28 16.82 19.38
CA ILE A 167 -13.09 16.19 19.96
C ILE A 167 -11.91 16.26 19.02
N ASP A 168 -10.72 16.26 19.62
CA ASP A 168 -9.43 16.00 18.96
C ASP A 168 -8.56 15.30 20.01
N ARG A 169 -8.48 13.98 19.93
CA ARG A 169 -7.78 13.14 20.91
C ARG A 169 -6.90 12.11 20.25
N THR A 170 -5.73 11.91 20.85
CA THR A 170 -4.80 10.84 20.43
C THR A 170 -4.57 9.91 21.61
N THR A 171 -4.74 8.61 21.37
CA THR A 171 -4.45 7.54 22.32
C THR A 171 -3.83 6.34 21.58
N ASN A 172 -2.78 5.74 22.14
CA ASN A 172 -2.09 4.58 21.54
C ASN A 172 -1.74 4.72 20.05
N GLY A 173 -1.40 5.93 19.59
CA GLY A 173 -1.10 6.21 18.18
C GLY A 173 -2.35 6.34 17.29
N ILE A 174 -3.55 6.39 17.87
CA ILE A 174 -4.81 6.59 17.14
C ILE A 174 -5.34 7.97 17.48
N ARG A 175 -5.46 8.85 16.49
CA ARG A 175 -6.06 10.18 16.64
C ARG A 175 -7.48 10.15 16.09
N VAL A 176 -8.43 10.63 16.90
CA VAL A 176 -9.85 10.77 16.54
C VAL A 176 -10.22 12.24 16.56
N THR A 177 -10.83 12.71 15.49
CA THR A 177 -11.31 14.09 15.37
C THR A 177 -12.77 14.12 14.93
N HIS A 178 -13.54 14.98 15.57
CA HIS A 178 -14.93 15.32 15.22
C HIS A 178 -15.21 16.77 15.55
N SER A 179 -16.02 17.44 14.75
CA SER A 179 -16.53 18.80 15.02
C SER A 179 -18.02 18.75 15.24
N GLN A 180 -18.50 19.36 16.31
CA GLN A 180 -19.93 19.51 16.59
C GLN A 180 -20.64 20.15 15.39
N GLY A 181 -21.80 19.67 15.05
CA GLY A 181 -22.54 20.05 13.85
C GLY A 181 -22.20 19.22 12.61
N SER A 182 -21.13 18.38 12.64
CA SER A 182 -20.78 17.48 11.56
C SER A 182 -21.31 16.06 11.80
N ASN A 183 -21.78 15.40 10.74
CA ASN A 183 -22.13 13.98 10.77
C ASN A 183 -20.96 13.08 10.36
N SER A 184 -19.72 13.55 10.47
CA SER A 184 -18.52 12.77 10.16
C SER A 184 -17.50 12.81 11.29
N MET A 185 -16.74 11.72 11.39
CA MET A 185 -15.61 11.55 12.31
C MET A 185 -14.42 11.04 11.53
N THR A 186 -13.22 11.52 11.82
CA THR A 186 -12.00 11.06 11.16
C THR A 186 -11.09 10.35 12.17
N ILE A 187 -10.61 9.19 11.77
CA ILE A 187 -9.67 8.36 12.53
C ILE A 187 -8.37 8.31 11.75
N LEU A 188 -7.27 8.72 12.36
CA LEU A 188 -5.91 8.62 11.84
C LEU A 188 -5.14 7.63 12.71
N VAL A 189 -4.50 6.65 12.09
CA VAL A 189 -3.66 5.66 12.77
C VAL A 189 -2.20 5.95 12.46
N ASP A 190 -1.36 6.01 13.50
CA ASP A 190 0.09 6.22 13.36
C ASP A 190 0.73 5.13 12.50
N GLU A 191 1.62 5.51 11.57
CA GLU A 191 2.30 4.59 10.67
C GLU A 191 3.19 3.56 11.39
N ASN A 192 3.70 3.92 12.57
CA ASN A 192 4.58 3.06 13.36
C ASN A 192 3.84 2.19 14.38
N THR A 193 2.50 2.22 14.39
CA THR A 193 1.74 1.40 15.34
C THR A 193 2.05 -0.09 15.18
N SER A 194 2.13 -0.78 16.31
CA SER A 194 2.21 -2.24 16.36
C SER A 194 0.83 -2.90 16.54
N LEU A 195 -0.21 -2.09 16.71
CA LEU A 195 -1.56 -2.59 16.93
C LEU A 195 -2.15 -3.18 15.65
N GLU A 196 -2.74 -4.36 15.76
CA GLU A 196 -3.53 -4.99 14.70
C GLU A 196 -5.04 -4.77 14.91
N ASN A 197 -5.45 -4.63 16.16
CA ASN A 197 -6.83 -4.35 16.55
C ASN A 197 -6.81 -3.37 17.74
N TYR A 198 -7.78 -2.47 17.76
CA TYR A 198 -7.99 -1.57 18.87
C TYR A 198 -9.46 -1.24 19.00
N THR A 199 -10.00 -1.17 20.22
CA THR A 199 -11.37 -0.73 20.46
C THR A 199 -11.34 0.54 21.27
N ILE A 200 -11.90 1.61 20.72
CA ILE A 200 -12.21 2.81 21.45
C ILE A 200 -13.56 2.56 22.12
N THR A 201 -13.54 2.42 23.44
CA THR A 201 -14.72 2.01 24.20
C THR A 201 -15.63 3.20 24.50
N ASP A 202 -16.89 2.92 24.88
CA ASP A 202 -17.80 3.93 25.42
C ASP A 202 -17.17 4.72 26.59
N ALA A 203 -16.42 4.02 27.45
CA ALA A 203 -15.74 4.65 28.57
C ALA A 203 -14.65 5.64 28.15
N GLU A 204 -13.87 5.31 27.09
CA GLU A 204 -12.87 6.22 26.54
C GLU A 204 -13.53 7.44 25.91
N PHE A 205 -14.52 7.26 25.05
CA PHE A 205 -15.25 8.37 24.45
C PHE A 205 -15.89 9.27 25.53
N LYS A 206 -16.49 8.68 26.57
CA LYS A 206 -17.02 9.42 27.72
C LYS A 206 -15.92 10.23 28.43
N SER A 207 -14.76 9.64 28.66
CA SER A 207 -13.63 10.34 29.28
C SER A 207 -13.12 11.52 28.44
N TRP A 208 -13.30 11.47 27.13
CA TRP A 208 -12.96 12.55 26.19
C TRP A 208 -14.05 13.62 26.08
N GLY A 209 -15.18 13.45 26.77
CA GLY A 209 -16.33 14.35 26.70
C GLY A 209 -17.20 14.12 25.44
N MET A 210 -16.99 13.05 24.70
CA MET A 210 -17.77 12.69 23.51
C MET A 210 -19.04 11.97 23.91
N ILE A 211 -19.98 12.73 24.43
CA ILE A 211 -21.28 12.26 24.90
C ILE A 211 -22.36 13.23 24.46
N LYS A 212 -23.56 12.75 24.30
CA LYS A 212 -24.76 13.58 24.19
C LYS A 212 -25.75 13.20 25.29
N ASP A 213 -26.76 14.05 25.49
CA ASP A 213 -27.85 13.73 26.39
C ASP A 213 -28.52 12.40 25.95
N GLY A 214 -28.68 11.50 26.91
CA GLY A 214 -29.08 10.13 26.68
C GLY A 214 -30.54 9.83 26.91
N THR A 215 -30.81 8.80 27.70
CA THR A 215 -32.17 8.46 28.08
C THR A 215 -32.74 9.40 29.10
N GLU A 216 -34.08 9.54 29.11
CA GLU A 216 -34.78 10.34 30.10
C GLU A 216 -34.46 9.90 31.52
N ASP A 217 -34.15 10.83 32.39
CA ASP A 217 -34.18 10.61 33.84
C ASP A 217 -35.62 10.80 34.36
N LYS A 218 -36.31 9.69 34.56
CA LYS A 218 -37.69 9.70 35.00
C LYS A 218 -37.87 10.37 36.37
N ASP A 219 -36.85 10.24 37.21
CA ASP A 219 -36.90 10.74 38.59
C ASP A 219 -36.78 12.26 38.66
N THR A 220 -36.32 12.89 37.58
CA THR A 220 -36.24 14.36 37.49
C THR A 220 -37.43 15.01 36.79
N MET A 221 -38.33 14.21 36.21
CA MET A 221 -39.58 14.72 35.67
C MET A 221 -40.53 15.10 36.85
N VAL A 222 -41.00 16.30 36.85
CA VAL A 222 -41.86 16.81 37.96
C VAL A 222 -43.18 17.30 37.39
N PHE A 223 -44.26 16.78 37.97
CA PHE A 223 -45.60 17.26 37.77
C PHE A 223 -46.13 17.82 39.11
N PHE A 224 -46.61 19.05 39.08
CA PHE A 224 -47.18 19.73 40.22
C PHE A 224 -48.70 19.64 40.11
N GLU A 225 -49.34 18.93 41.04
CA GLU A 225 -50.79 18.78 41.14
C GLU A 225 -51.31 19.66 42.25
N PHE A 226 -52.23 20.52 41.91
CA PHE A 226 -52.88 21.44 42.85
C PHE A 226 -54.30 21.02 43.13
N ALA A 227 -54.97 21.76 44.01
CA ALA A 227 -56.39 21.54 44.34
C ALA A 227 -57.29 21.74 43.11
N GLU A 228 -58.51 21.14 43.17
CA GLU A 228 -59.49 21.28 42.10
C GLU A 228 -59.77 22.76 41.79
N GLY A 229 -59.78 23.11 40.53
CA GLY A 229 -59.93 24.47 40.02
C GLY A 229 -58.63 25.31 39.92
N VAL A 230 -57.51 24.75 40.35
CA VAL A 230 -56.17 25.37 40.17
C VAL A 230 -55.42 24.62 39.10
N GLN A 231 -54.81 25.36 38.17
CA GLN A 231 -54.10 24.80 37.04
C GLN A 231 -52.85 24.00 37.46
N ASN A 232 -52.77 22.75 37.08
CA ASN A 232 -51.60 21.93 37.27
C ASN A 232 -50.43 22.39 36.38
N GLN A 233 -49.21 22.16 36.83
CA GLN A 233 -48.02 22.62 36.19
C GLN A 233 -47.07 21.45 35.94
N LEU A 234 -46.24 21.54 34.93
CA LEU A 234 -45.16 20.58 34.70
C LEU A 234 -43.83 21.29 34.55
N TYR A 235 -42.82 20.57 34.99
CA TYR A 235 -41.43 20.94 34.83
C TYR A 235 -40.80 20.05 33.74
N SER A 236 -39.54 20.23 33.52
CA SER A 236 -38.79 19.50 32.51
C SER A 236 -38.34 18.13 33.00
N MET A 237 -37.36 17.61 32.32
CA MET A 237 -36.60 16.39 32.68
C MET A 237 -35.12 16.68 32.66
N SER A 238 -34.31 15.80 33.24
CA SER A 238 -32.87 15.67 32.93
C SER A 238 -32.56 14.33 32.27
N TYR A 239 -31.31 14.11 31.96
CA TYR A 239 -30.85 12.86 31.37
C TYR A 239 -30.07 12.04 32.39
N ASN A 240 -30.38 10.77 32.44
CA ASN A 240 -29.79 9.83 33.38
C ASN A 240 -28.47 9.26 32.85
N ASP A 241 -28.54 8.67 31.67
CA ASP A 241 -27.41 7.96 31.02
C ASP A 241 -27.00 8.67 29.74
N PRO A 242 -25.87 9.33 29.72
CA PRO A 242 -25.39 9.94 28.48
C PRO A 242 -25.13 8.85 27.42
N VAL A 243 -25.59 9.11 26.21
CA VAL A 243 -25.32 8.25 25.06
C VAL A 243 -23.88 8.48 24.59
N THR A 244 -23.08 7.45 24.74
CA THR A 244 -21.70 7.43 24.27
C THR A 244 -21.60 6.67 22.94
N LEU A 245 -20.43 6.40 22.47
CA LEU A 245 -20.22 5.54 21.30
C LEU A 245 -18.98 4.65 21.50
N GLY A 246 -18.93 3.55 20.79
CA GLY A 246 -17.80 2.64 20.78
C GLY A 246 -17.46 2.21 19.36
N ILE A 247 -16.18 2.07 19.04
CA ILE A 247 -15.71 1.70 17.71
C ILE A 247 -14.56 0.71 17.83
N SER A 248 -14.64 -0.39 17.09
CA SER A 248 -13.52 -1.32 16.92
C SER A 248 -12.76 -0.99 15.64
N LEU A 249 -11.43 -1.02 15.72
CA LEU A 249 -10.53 -0.81 14.57
C LEU A 249 -9.82 -2.11 14.26
N LYS A 250 -9.82 -2.51 13.00
CA LYS A 250 -8.90 -3.49 12.45
C LYS A 250 -7.84 -2.76 11.65
N ILE A 251 -6.60 -2.79 12.16
CA ILE A 251 -5.50 -1.99 11.63
C ILE A 251 -4.65 -2.87 10.72
N GLU A 252 -4.52 -2.46 9.47
CA GLU A 252 -3.69 -3.12 8.48
C GLU A 252 -2.42 -2.30 8.24
N SER A 253 -1.26 -2.99 8.21
CA SER A 253 0.04 -2.34 8.06
C SER A 253 0.72 -2.92 6.82
N PHE A 254 0.62 -2.22 5.69
CA PHE A 254 1.18 -2.64 4.41
C PHE A 254 2.24 -1.66 3.89
N GLY A 255 3.24 -2.23 3.22
CA GLY A 255 4.19 -1.51 2.38
C GLY A 255 4.29 -2.19 1.01
N LYS A 256 5.33 -1.84 0.26
CA LYS A 256 5.61 -2.36 -1.08
C LYS A 256 7.05 -2.82 -1.17
N LEU A 257 7.32 -3.71 -2.12
CA LEU A 257 8.67 -4.13 -2.51
C LEU A 257 8.80 -4.05 -4.03
N GLU A 258 9.73 -3.22 -4.51
CA GLU A 258 10.13 -3.18 -5.92
C GLU A 258 11.41 -3.98 -6.11
N LEU A 259 11.36 -4.97 -7.01
CA LEU A 259 12.53 -5.71 -7.46
C LEU A 259 12.93 -5.21 -8.85
N SER A 260 14.21 -4.89 -9.03
CA SER A 260 14.80 -4.52 -10.31
C SER A 260 15.81 -5.59 -10.73
N LYS A 261 15.76 -6.02 -11.99
CA LYS A 261 16.68 -6.99 -12.57
C LYS A 261 17.58 -6.31 -13.58
N LEU A 262 18.89 -6.39 -13.36
CA LEU A 262 19.91 -5.70 -14.14
C LEU A 262 20.94 -6.67 -14.72
N ASN A 263 21.59 -6.29 -15.83
CA ASN A 263 22.85 -6.87 -16.30
C ASN A 263 24.06 -6.16 -15.63
N GLU A 264 25.28 -6.54 -16.00
CA GLU A 264 26.52 -5.95 -15.48
C GLU A 264 26.71 -4.49 -15.91
N GLU A 265 26.15 -4.10 -17.06
CA GLU A 265 26.17 -2.74 -17.58
C GLU A 265 25.16 -1.82 -16.88
N GLY A 266 24.24 -2.39 -16.07
CA GLY A 266 23.19 -1.64 -15.36
C GLY A 266 21.88 -1.52 -16.16
N ASP A 267 21.75 -2.19 -17.29
CA ASP A 267 20.53 -2.21 -18.08
C ASP A 267 19.50 -3.15 -17.49
N LEU A 268 18.22 -2.76 -17.62
CA LEU A 268 17.09 -3.57 -17.16
C LEU A 268 16.89 -4.81 -18.05
N ILE A 269 16.87 -5.99 -17.45
CA ILE A 269 16.64 -7.27 -18.15
C ILE A 269 15.39 -7.97 -17.62
N SER A 270 14.69 -8.74 -18.45
CA SER A 270 13.41 -9.37 -18.16
C SER A 270 13.49 -10.88 -18.17
N GLY A 271 12.56 -11.54 -17.45
CA GLY A 271 12.41 -13.00 -17.47
C GLY A 271 12.97 -13.73 -16.25
N ALA A 272 13.61 -13.01 -15.31
CA ALA A 272 14.02 -13.61 -14.04
C ALA A 272 12.78 -14.01 -13.21
N VAL A 273 12.87 -15.14 -12.52
CA VAL A 273 11.87 -15.58 -11.56
C VAL A 273 12.49 -15.60 -10.17
N PHE A 274 11.84 -14.93 -9.23
CA PHE A 274 12.24 -14.91 -7.83
C PHE A 274 11.23 -15.63 -6.96
N ASN A 275 11.70 -16.40 -5.99
CA ASN A 275 10.91 -16.76 -4.83
C ASN A 275 11.03 -15.66 -3.78
N VAL A 276 9.90 -15.13 -3.33
CA VAL A 276 9.81 -14.11 -2.28
C VAL A 276 9.04 -14.69 -1.11
N SER A 277 9.69 -14.81 0.04
CA SER A 277 9.09 -15.29 1.28
C SER A 277 9.18 -14.22 2.38
N GLY A 278 8.24 -14.25 3.33
CA GLY A 278 8.16 -13.19 4.35
C GLY A 278 7.18 -13.48 5.47
N PRO A 279 6.75 -12.44 6.21
CA PRO A 279 5.88 -12.57 7.38
C PRO A 279 4.57 -13.32 7.10
N ASN A 280 4.04 -13.97 8.14
CA ASN A 280 2.76 -14.69 8.11
C ASN A 280 2.63 -15.77 7.02
N GLY A 281 3.74 -16.44 6.69
CA GLY A 281 3.75 -17.49 5.68
C GLY A 281 3.65 -16.97 4.24
N TYR A 282 3.92 -15.69 3.99
CA TYR A 282 4.03 -15.19 2.62
C TYR A 282 5.11 -15.95 1.87
N ASN A 283 4.76 -16.57 0.75
CA ASN A 283 5.67 -17.29 -0.13
C ASN A 283 5.11 -17.28 -1.55
N LYS A 284 5.77 -16.58 -2.47
CA LYS A 284 5.33 -16.46 -3.87
C LYS A 284 6.50 -16.45 -4.82
N ASP A 285 6.32 -17.12 -5.95
CA ASP A 285 7.19 -16.97 -7.10
C ASP A 285 6.68 -15.82 -7.98
N VAL A 286 7.59 -14.93 -8.35
CA VAL A 286 7.27 -13.72 -9.12
C VAL A 286 8.22 -13.58 -10.29
N THR A 287 7.68 -13.26 -11.47
CA THR A 287 8.45 -13.06 -12.70
C THR A 287 8.66 -11.57 -12.94
N VAL A 288 9.90 -11.15 -13.14
CA VAL A 288 10.24 -9.78 -13.49
C VAL A 288 9.97 -9.54 -14.97
N THR A 289 9.05 -8.63 -15.27
CA THR A 289 8.74 -8.20 -16.63
C THR A 289 9.19 -6.74 -16.81
N ASN A 290 9.70 -6.39 -18.00
CA ASN A 290 10.24 -5.05 -18.29
C ASN A 290 11.31 -4.59 -17.27
N GLY A 291 12.08 -5.54 -16.74
CA GLY A 291 13.18 -5.27 -15.81
C GLY A 291 12.78 -4.96 -14.38
N LYS A 292 11.48 -4.83 -14.06
CA LYS A 292 10.99 -4.52 -12.71
C LYS A 292 9.70 -5.25 -12.37
N ILE A 293 9.48 -5.45 -11.08
CA ILE A 293 8.18 -5.86 -10.53
C ILE A 293 7.96 -5.20 -9.18
N THR A 294 6.73 -4.73 -8.93
CA THR A 294 6.32 -4.21 -7.63
C THR A 294 5.32 -5.14 -6.97
N LEU A 295 5.63 -5.55 -5.74
CA LEU A 295 4.76 -6.34 -4.89
C LEU A 295 4.03 -5.39 -3.94
N GLU A 296 2.71 -5.34 -4.09
CA GLU A 296 1.83 -4.46 -3.33
C GLU A 296 1.26 -5.17 -2.09
N LYS A 297 0.81 -4.39 -1.11
CA LYS A 297 0.12 -4.88 0.09
C LYS A 297 0.89 -5.92 0.88
N LEU A 298 2.18 -5.70 1.02
CA LEU A 298 3.05 -6.54 1.84
C LEU A 298 2.97 -6.10 3.31
N LYS A 299 2.76 -7.03 4.23
CA LYS A 299 2.82 -6.73 5.67
C LYS A 299 4.22 -6.26 6.06
N LYS A 300 4.33 -5.38 7.04
CA LYS A 300 5.64 -4.93 7.56
C LYS A 300 6.47 -6.12 8.03
N GLY A 301 7.77 -6.07 7.77
CA GLY A 301 8.75 -7.07 8.22
C GLY A 301 9.78 -7.41 7.15
N THR A 302 10.64 -8.38 7.45
CA THR A 302 11.73 -8.79 6.56
C THR A 302 11.23 -9.81 5.54
N TYR A 303 11.52 -9.54 4.27
CA TYR A 303 11.29 -10.44 3.15
C TYR A 303 12.62 -10.99 2.65
N THR A 304 12.63 -12.29 2.37
CA THR A 304 13.75 -13.02 1.79
C THR A 304 13.49 -13.23 0.32
N ILE A 305 14.43 -12.82 -0.53
CA ILE A 305 14.34 -12.87 -1.99
C ILE A 305 15.44 -13.78 -2.50
N LYS A 306 15.11 -14.76 -3.32
CA LYS A 306 16.04 -15.69 -3.93
C LYS A 306 15.68 -15.87 -5.42
N GLU A 307 16.64 -15.71 -6.32
CA GLU A 307 16.44 -16.03 -7.72
C GLU A 307 16.33 -17.54 -7.89
N ILE A 308 15.32 -18.03 -8.59
CA ILE A 308 15.08 -19.44 -8.89
C ILE A 308 15.22 -19.74 -10.39
N SER A 309 15.15 -18.72 -11.24
CA SER A 309 15.44 -18.82 -12.67
C SER A 309 15.99 -17.50 -13.18
N ALA A 310 17.16 -17.53 -13.81
CA ALA A 310 17.75 -16.38 -14.46
C ALA A 310 17.09 -16.13 -15.84
N PRO A 311 17.18 -14.89 -16.40
CA PRO A 311 16.85 -14.63 -17.78
C PRO A 311 17.69 -15.48 -18.74
N TYR A 312 17.15 -15.78 -19.92
CA TYR A 312 17.91 -16.51 -20.96
C TYR A 312 19.18 -15.72 -21.33
N GLY A 313 20.30 -16.42 -21.36
CA GLY A 313 21.61 -15.83 -21.64
C GLY A 313 22.45 -15.50 -20.42
N TYR A 314 21.86 -15.55 -19.22
CA TYR A 314 22.51 -15.17 -17.97
C TYR A 314 22.70 -16.33 -17.00
N LEU A 315 23.62 -16.18 -16.07
CA LEU A 315 23.86 -17.11 -14.97
C LEU A 315 22.92 -16.83 -13.80
N LEU A 316 22.50 -17.89 -13.09
CA LEU A 316 21.68 -17.79 -11.91
C LEU A 316 22.43 -17.09 -10.77
N ASP A 317 21.83 -16.07 -10.17
CA ASP A 317 22.32 -15.49 -8.91
C ASP A 317 21.87 -16.37 -7.74
N THR A 318 22.83 -17.04 -7.11
CA THR A 318 22.58 -17.94 -5.98
C THR A 318 22.49 -17.21 -4.63
N LYS A 319 22.68 -15.89 -4.60
CA LYS A 319 22.59 -15.08 -3.38
C LYS A 319 21.16 -14.99 -2.87
N THR A 320 21.07 -14.78 -1.58
CA THR A 320 19.81 -14.51 -0.90
C THR A 320 19.83 -13.08 -0.37
N TYR A 321 18.78 -12.32 -0.62
CA TYR A 321 18.63 -10.93 -0.21
C TYR A 321 17.54 -10.82 0.87
N ASN A 322 17.82 -10.06 1.92
CA ASN A 322 16.85 -9.76 2.97
C ASN A 322 16.50 -8.27 2.92
N VAL A 323 15.24 -7.96 2.76
CA VAL A 323 14.75 -6.59 2.59
C VAL A 323 13.66 -6.31 3.61
N GLU A 324 13.80 -5.23 4.37
CA GLU A 324 12.80 -4.79 5.34
C GLU A 324 11.72 -3.95 4.63
N VAL A 325 10.47 -4.41 4.66
CA VAL A 325 9.30 -3.68 4.19
C VAL A 325 8.69 -2.91 5.36
N LYS A 326 8.59 -1.59 5.25
CA LYS A 326 7.97 -0.68 6.21
C LYS A 326 6.61 -0.22 5.73
N VAL A 327 5.75 0.16 6.66
CA VAL A 327 4.40 0.65 6.36
C VAL A 327 4.46 1.91 5.49
N ASN A 328 3.61 1.98 4.47
CA ASN A 328 3.50 3.09 3.52
C ASN A 328 4.78 3.44 2.76
N GLN A 329 5.78 2.56 2.77
CA GLN A 329 7.03 2.76 2.05
C GLN A 329 7.20 1.70 0.98
N THR A 330 7.96 2.06 -0.07
CA THR A 330 8.43 1.12 -1.07
C THR A 330 9.88 0.77 -0.76
N ALA A 331 10.11 -0.47 -0.33
CA ALA A 331 11.46 -1.03 -0.25
C ALA A 331 11.93 -1.42 -1.65
N THR A 332 13.22 -1.31 -1.94
CA THR A 332 13.79 -1.61 -3.26
C THR A 332 14.91 -2.62 -3.15
N GLN A 333 15.00 -3.54 -4.10
CA GLN A 333 16.12 -4.47 -4.25
C GLN A 333 16.47 -4.62 -5.72
N ALA A 334 17.71 -4.30 -6.05
CA ALA A 334 18.30 -4.61 -7.35
C ALA A 334 19.08 -5.93 -7.29
N VAL A 335 18.93 -6.76 -8.32
CA VAL A 335 19.67 -8.01 -8.47
C VAL A 335 20.31 -8.03 -9.86
N VAL A 336 21.63 -8.27 -9.89
CA VAL A 336 22.43 -8.27 -11.14
C VAL A 336 22.69 -9.71 -11.54
N ASN A 337 22.44 -10.05 -12.82
CA ASN A 337 22.96 -11.29 -13.43
C ASN A 337 24.14 -10.96 -14.32
N ILE A 338 25.04 -11.94 -14.41
CA ILE A 338 26.22 -11.90 -15.27
C ILE A 338 26.05 -12.89 -16.42
N GLU A 339 26.63 -12.56 -17.58
CA GLU A 339 26.70 -13.48 -18.70
C GLU A 339 27.79 -14.55 -18.49
N PRO A 340 27.60 -15.80 -18.95
CA PRO A 340 28.69 -16.76 -18.99
C PRO A 340 29.76 -16.34 -20.02
N THR A 341 30.99 -16.75 -19.77
CA THR A 341 32.11 -16.48 -20.68
C THR A 341 32.46 -17.70 -21.51
N GLY A 342 33.25 -17.52 -22.56
CA GLY A 342 33.76 -18.58 -23.40
C GLY A 342 35.27 -18.73 -23.32
N THR A 343 35.74 -19.96 -23.57
CA THR A 343 37.14 -20.30 -23.78
C THR A 343 37.29 -20.99 -25.09
N PHE A 344 38.18 -20.52 -25.97
CA PHE A 344 38.57 -21.15 -27.21
C PHE A 344 39.96 -21.72 -27.09
N THR A 345 40.12 -23.01 -27.38
CA THR A 345 41.41 -23.72 -27.42
C THR A 345 41.67 -24.24 -28.85
N LEU A 346 42.84 -23.93 -29.41
CA LEU A 346 43.29 -24.45 -30.67
C LEU A 346 44.62 -25.18 -30.47
N VAL A 347 44.71 -26.41 -31.00
CA VAL A 347 45.95 -27.21 -31.03
C VAL A 347 46.45 -27.26 -32.47
N LYS A 348 47.69 -26.82 -32.67
CA LYS A 348 48.37 -26.85 -33.96
C LYS A 348 49.28 -28.06 -34.05
N LYS A 349 49.14 -28.82 -35.14
CA LYS A 349 49.89 -30.06 -35.38
C LYS A 349 50.50 -30.10 -36.79
N ASN A 350 51.47 -30.98 -36.99
CA ASN A 350 51.94 -31.37 -38.33
C ASN A 350 50.86 -32.21 -39.05
N ALA A 351 51.05 -32.49 -40.38
CA ALA A 351 50.03 -33.09 -41.21
C ALA A 351 49.63 -34.50 -40.78
N ASP A 352 50.52 -35.31 -40.23
CA ASP A 352 50.27 -36.65 -39.70
C ASP A 352 49.83 -36.66 -38.22
N GLU A 353 49.64 -35.48 -37.62
CA GLU A 353 49.23 -35.22 -36.19
C GLU A 353 50.18 -35.82 -35.16
N SER A 354 51.39 -36.21 -35.51
CA SER A 354 52.38 -36.82 -34.62
C SER A 354 53.08 -35.81 -33.71
N ALA A 355 53.12 -34.55 -34.10
CA ALA A 355 53.79 -33.48 -33.36
C ALA A 355 52.92 -32.21 -33.27
N ASN A 356 52.97 -31.56 -32.10
CA ASN A 356 52.39 -30.25 -31.92
C ASN A 356 53.36 -29.13 -32.40
N LEU A 357 52.85 -28.08 -32.97
CA LEU A 357 53.63 -27.04 -33.62
C LEU A 357 53.55 -25.71 -32.90
N LYS A 358 54.64 -25.22 -32.34
CA LYS A 358 54.78 -23.89 -31.74
C LYS A 358 55.00 -22.81 -32.80
N GLY A 359 54.69 -21.55 -32.47
CA GLY A 359 55.01 -20.37 -33.23
C GLY A 359 54.06 -20.07 -34.40
N ALA A 360 52.97 -20.79 -34.54
CA ALA A 360 51.89 -20.43 -35.46
C ALA A 360 51.15 -19.20 -34.91
N GLU A 361 50.92 -18.18 -35.73
CA GLU A 361 50.12 -17.02 -35.36
C GLU A 361 48.68 -17.14 -35.96
N TYR A 362 47.68 -16.91 -35.12
CA TYR A 362 46.26 -16.93 -35.51
C TYR A 362 45.60 -15.60 -35.14
N ARG A 363 44.97 -14.94 -36.11
CA ARG A 363 44.01 -13.87 -35.85
C ARG A 363 42.65 -14.51 -35.49
N ILE A 364 42.04 -14.08 -34.38
CA ILE A 364 40.72 -14.49 -33.90
C ILE A 364 39.88 -13.24 -33.82
N TRP A 365 38.69 -13.19 -34.49
CA TRP A 365 37.91 -11.94 -34.56
C TRP A 365 36.40 -12.18 -34.75
N ASN A 366 35.63 -11.18 -34.32
CA ASN A 366 34.25 -10.92 -34.69
C ASN A 366 34.03 -9.42 -34.79
N SER A 367 32.77 -8.92 -34.63
CA SER A 367 32.47 -7.46 -34.60
C SER A 367 33.12 -6.71 -33.45
N ASP A 368 33.30 -7.38 -32.32
CA ASP A 368 33.63 -6.73 -31.02
C ASP A 368 34.98 -7.20 -30.46
N TYR A 369 35.62 -8.15 -31.14
CA TYR A 369 36.88 -8.75 -30.72
C TYR A 369 37.79 -8.96 -31.90
N ASP A 370 39.07 -8.58 -31.80
CA ASP A 370 40.09 -8.80 -32.82
C ASP A 370 41.46 -8.88 -32.15
N LYS A 371 42.04 -10.10 -32.13
CA LYS A 371 43.36 -10.35 -31.55
C LYS A 371 44.13 -11.40 -32.35
N THR A 372 45.45 -11.19 -32.44
CA THR A 372 46.38 -12.20 -32.90
C THR A 372 47.08 -12.86 -31.71
N VAL A 373 47.12 -14.19 -31.72
CA VAL A 373 47.72 -15.04 -30.69
C VAL A 373 48.63 -16.09 -31.31
N THR A 374 49.61 -16.53 -30.55
CA THR A 374 50.66 -17.44 -31.05
C THR A 374 50.60 -18.76 -30.29
N THR A 375 50.82 -19.89 -30.99
CA THR A 375 50.88 -21.20 -30.31
C THR A 375 52.13 -21.28 -29.43
N ASN A 376 51.92 -21.77 -28.19
CA ASN A 376 52.97 -21.98 -27.21
C ASN A 376 53.87 -23.20 -27.53
N ASP A 377 54.73 -23.59 -26.59
CA ASP A 377 55.65 -24.74 -26.78
C ASP A 377 54.91 -26.08 -26.90
N GLU A 378 53.69 -26.18 -26.36
CA GLU A 378 52.78 -27.32 -26.50
C GLU A 378 51.95 -27.27 -27.78
N GLY A 379 52.17 -26.26 -28.66
CA GLY A 379 51.40 -26.05 -29.88
C GLY A 379 49.97 -25.56 -29.64
N GLU A 380 49.69 -25.01 -28.45
CA GLU A 380 48.34 -24.63 -28.02
C GLU A 380 48.16 -23.09 -28.01
N ILE A 381 46.98 -22.65 -28.45
CA ILE A 381 46.40 -21.33 -28.18
C ILE A 381 45.23 -21.52 -27.22
N LYS A 382 45.19 -20.77 -26.14
CA LYS A 382 44.04 -20.69 -25.22
C LYS A 382 43.61 -19.24 -25.05
N VAL A 383 42.34 -18.93 -25.40
CA VAL A 383 41.75 -17.59 -25.26
C VAL A 383 40.56 -17.71 -24.34
N GLU A 384 40.64 -17.04 -23.21
CA GLU A 384 39.62 -17.06 -22.15
C GLU A 384 38.86 -15.74 -22.09
N GLY A 385 37.66 -15.73 -21.43
CA GLY A 385 36.87 -14.52 -21.19
C GLY A 385 36.20 -13.97 -22.45
N LEU A 386 36.01 -14.81 -23.48
CA LEU A 386 35.28 -14.41 -24.68
C LEU A 386 33.81 -14.25 -24.39
N LYS A 387 33.15 -13.21 -24.93
CA LYS A 387 31.69 -13.12 -24.95
C LYS A 387 31.09 -14.25 -25.77
N LEU A 388 29.87 -14.67 -25.48
CA LEU A 388 29.19 -15.70 -26.31
C LEU A 388 28.91 -15.12 -27.71
N GLY A 389 29.00 -15.99 -28.73
CA GLY A 389 28.80 -15.60 -30.11
C GLY A 389 29.63 -16.37 -31.09
N LYS A 390 29.58 -15.99 -32.37
CA LYS A 390 30.39 -16.54 -33.44
C LYS A 390 31.67 -15.77 -33.59
N TYR A 391 32.77 -16.49 -33.82
CA TYR A 391 34.11 -15.99 -34.09
C TYR A 391 34.67 -16.62 -35.34
N ASN A 392 35.48 -15.86 -36.06
CA ASN A 392 36.33 -16.37 -37.12
C ASN A 392 37.76 -16.47 -36.59
N TYR A 393 38.54 -17.39 -37.17
CA TYR A 393 39.96 -17.46 -36.93
C TYR A 393 40.69 -17.92 -38.20
N GLN A 394 41.91 -17.42 -38.39
CA GLN A 394 42.74 -17.69 -39.56
C GLN A 394 44.20 -17.67 -39.14
N GLU A 395 44.98 -18.58 -39.69
CA GLU A 395 46.42 -18.53 -39.54
C GLU A 395 46.99 -17.34 -40.32
N THR A 396 47.78 -16.50 -39.66
CA THR A 396 48.44 -15.32 -40.25
C THR A 396 49.93 -15.55 -40.45
N LYS A 397 50.49 -16.56 -39.75
CA LYS A 397 51.87 -16.99 -39.91
C LYS A 397 51.99 -18.47 -39.55
N ALA A 398 52.55 -19.28 -40.44
CA ALA A 398 52.81 -20.68 -40.17
C ALA A 398 54.00 -20.87 -39.21
N PRO A 399 54.10 -22.01 -38.53
CA PRO A 399 55.32 -22.43 -37.85
C PRO A 399 56.50 -22.50 -38.79
N GLU A 400 57.69 -22.30 -38.25
CA GLU A 400 58.91 -22.44 -39.06
C GLU A 400 59.00 -23.82 -39.71
N GLY A 401 59.23 -23.82 -41.02
CA GLY A 401 59.31 -25.07 -41.82
C GLY A 401 58.01 -25.56 -42.42
N TYR A 402 56.86 -24.86 -42.16
CA TYR A 402 55.56 -25.32 -42.64
C TYR A 402 54.92 -24.33 -43.61
N LEU A 403 53.99 -24.80 -44.42
CA LEU A 403 53.17 -23.99 -45.31
C LEU A 403 51.98 -23.40 -44.58
N ILE A 404 51.65 -22.09 -44.83
CA ILE A 404 50.55 -21.41 -44.23
C ILE A 404 49.19 -21.95 -44.75
N ASP A 405 48.24 -22.11 -43.84
CA ASP A 405 46.81 -22.40 -44.16
C ASP A 405 46.03 -21.08 -44.17
N ASN A 406 45.73 -20.55 -45.34
CA ASN A 406 44.97 -19.29 -45.50
C ASN A 406 43.47 -19.45 -45.33
N THR A 407 42.97 -20.63 -44.91
CA THR A 407 41.54 -20.87 -44.72
C THR A 407 41.01 -20.13 -43.52
N ILE A 408 39.85 -19.47 -43.70
CA ILE A 408 39.12 -18.84 -42.59
C ILE A 408 38.17 -19.88 -41.99
N TYR A 409 38.35 -20.14 -40.73
CA TYR A 409 37.52 -21.06 -39.95
C TYR A 409 36.65 -20.27 -38.99
N SER A 410 35.65 -20.97 -38.43
CA SER A 410 34.78 -20.34 -37.39
C SER A 410 34.48 -21.31 -36.26
N PHE A 411 34.18 -20.75 -35.09
CA PHE A 411 33.60 -21.44 -33.97
C PHE A 411 32.48 -20.62 -33.37
N GLU A 412 31.61 -21.23 -32.54
CA GLU A 412 30.50 -20.56 -31.88
C GLU A 412 30.47 -20.95 -30.41
N LEU A 413 30.41 -19.96 -29.54
CA LEU A 413 30.20 -20.08 -28.10
C LEU A 413 28.72 -19.85 -27.84
N LYS A 414 27.94 -20.92 -27.59
CA LYS A 414 26.49 -20.85 -27.38
C LYS A 414 26.15 -20.99 -25.92
N TYR A 415 25.22 -20.12 -25.45
CA TYR A 415 24.62 -20.29 -24.14
C TYR A 415 24.11 -21.72 -23.96
N LYS A 416 24.42 -22.34 -22.83
CA LYS A 416 24.03 -23.72 -22.52
C LYS A 416 22.89 -23.73 -21.50
N ASP A 417 23.13 -23.21 -20.29
CA ASP A 417 22.18 -23.10 -19.19
C ASP A 417 22.66 -22.09 -18.16
N GLN A 418 21.79 -21.74 -17.20
CA GLN A 418 22.06 -20.74 -16.19
C GLN A 418 23.08 -21.14 -15.11
N ASN A 419 23.61 -22.39 -15.15
CA ASN A 419 24.57 -22.91 -14.18
C ASN A 419 25.97 -23.12 -14.79
N THR A 420 26.08 -23.01 -16.12
CA THR A 420 27.35 -23.22 -16.87
C THR A 420 28.04 -21.86 -17.07
N SER A 421 29.04 -21.57 -16.23
CA SER A 421 29.72 -20.28 -16.24
C SER A 421 30.75 -20.13 -17.37
N VAL A 422 31.30 -21.21 -17.89
CA VAL A 422 32.27 -21.18 -18.98
C VAL A 422 31.86 -22.16 -20.09
N ILE A 423 31.84 -21.66 -21.32
CA ILE A 423 31.54 -22.43 -22.53
C ILE A 423 32.83 -22.66 -23.27
N TYR A 424 33.08 -23.89 -23.71
CA TYR A 424 34.30 -24.28 -24.40
C TYR A 424 34.08 -24.54 -25.88
N ALA A 425 34.99 -24.04 -26.72
CA ALA A 425 35.13 -24.41 -28.13
C ALA A 425 36.56 -24.85 -28.36
N ASN A 426 36.73 -25.96 -29.06
CA ASN A 426 38.05 -26.55 -29.34
C ASN A 426 38.23 -26.74 -30.85
N ALA A 427 39.47 -26.57 -31.32
CA ALA A 427 39.84 -26.84 -32.70
C ALA A 427 41.24 -27.49 -32.78
N THR A 428 41.43 -28.32 -33.74
CA THR A 428 42.75 -28.84 -34.15
C THR A 428 43.01 -28.41 -35.58
N ARG A 429 44.22 -27.93 -35.89
CA ARG A 429 44.64 -27.54 -37.24
C ARG A 429 46.01 -28.09 -37.53
N THR A 430 46.20 -28.50 -38.78
CA THR A 430 47.46 -29.08 -39.25
C THR A 430 48.12 -28.16 -40.27
N ASN A 431 49.45 -28.25 -40.39
CA ASN A 431 50.18 -27.67 -41.51
C ASN A 431 51.02 -28.77 -42.21
N GLU A 432 51.15 -28.57 -43.48
CA GLU A 432 52.02 -29.42 -44.34
C GLU A 432 53.42 -28.88 -44.47
N GLU A 433 54.39 -29.70 -44.53
CA GLU A 433 55.73 -29.27 -44.86
C GLU A 433 55.85 -29.02 -46.39
N PRO A 434 56.63 -28.04 -46.82
CA PRO A 434 56.89 -27.88 -48.27
C PRO A 434 57.63 -29.07 -48.84
N THR A 435 57.13 -29.59 -49.94
CA THR A 435 57.79 -30.68 -50.66
C THR A 435 58.60 -30.14 -51.80
N GLY A 436 59.80 -30.69 -52.00
CA GLY A 436 60.66 -30.41 -53.12
C GLY A 436 60.77 -31.60 -54.07
N LYS A 437 61.07 -31.32 -55.32
CA LYS A 437 61.34 -32.35 -56.33
C LYS A 437 62.82 -32.24 -56.74
N ILE A 438 63.52 -33.33 -56.58
CA ILE A 438 64.89 -33.53 -57.14
C ILE A 438 64.83 -34.29 -58.41
N THR A 439 65.41 -33.75 -59.48
CA THR A 439 65.57 -34.47 -60.75
C THR A 439 67.05 -34.76 -60.97
N ILE A 440 67.42 -35.98 -60.96
CA ILE A 440 68.79 -36.46 -61.23
C ILE A 440 68.87 -36.89 -62.67
N ILE A 441 69.76 -36.22 -63.40
CA ILE A 441 70.00 -36.59 -64.80
C ILE A 441 71.44 -37.13 -64.88
N LYS A 442 71.56 -38.44 -65.21
CA LYS A 442 72.87 -39.05 -65.48
C LYS A 442 73.25 -38.77 -66.88
N ARG A 443 74.54 -38.34 -67.05
CA ARG A 443 75.09 -38.02 -68.30
C ARG A 443 76.48 -38.73 -68.43
N ASP A 444 76.90 -39.00 -69.63
CA ASP A 444 78.24 -39.45 -69.94
C ASP A 444 79.19 -38.27 -69.74
N SER A 445 80.41 -38.56 -69.13
CA SER A 445 81.35 -37.48 -68.75
C SER A 445 82.10 -36.95 -69.98
N GLU A 446 82.23 -37.70 -71.08
CA GLU A 446 82.94 -37.24 -72.26
C GLU A 446 82.02 -36.68 -73.34
N THR A 447 80.84 -37.25 -73.54
CA THR A 447 79.87 -36.79 -74.55
C THR A 447 78.88 -35.77 -74.04
N GLY A 448 78.71 -35.73 -72.76
CA GLY A 448 77.71 -34.85 -72.09
C GLY A 448 76.26 -35.28 -72.30
N SER A 449 76.02 -36.41 -73.01
CA SER A 449 74.68 -36.88 -73.39
C SER A 449 74.50 -38.39 -73.23
N THR A 450 74.52 -39.15 -74.34
CA THR A 450 74.27 -40.59 -74.39
C THR A 450 75.52 -41.38 -74.03
N PRO A 451 75.41 -42.59 -73.45
CA PRO A 451 76.55 -43.48 -73.16
C PRO A 451 77.27 -43.89 -74.42
N GLN A 452 78.64 -44.09 -74.33
CA GLN A 452 79.48 -44.60 -75.42
C GLN A 452 79.61 -46.11 -75.36
N GLY A 453 79.71 -46.76 -76.56
CA GLY A 453 79.87 -48.21 -76.73
C GLY A 453 78.68 -48.97 -76.07
N ASP A 454 78.97 -50.05 -75.39
CA ASP A 454 77.98 -50.90 -74.73
C ASP A 454 77.52 -50.44 -73.36
N ALA A 455 77.89 -49.20 -72.95
CA ALA A 455 77.48 -48.61 -71.69
C ALA A 455 75.98 -48.22 -71.69
N THR A 456 75.31 -48.31 -70.55
CA THR A 456 73.91 -47.91 -70.40
C THR A 456 73.73 -47.09 -69.13
N PHE A 457 72.71 -46.16 -69.11
CA PHE A 457 72.24 -45.44 -67.92
C PHE A 457 71.09 -46.18 -67.24
N VAL A 458 70.62 -47.23 -67.80
CA VAL A 458 69.56 -48.10 -67.24
C VAL A 458 70.06 -48.68 -65.91
N ASP A 459 69.21 -48.80 -64.93
CA ASP A 459 69.47 -49.34 -63.59
C ASP A 459 70.51 -48.59 -62.70
N ALA A 460 70.87 -47.36 -63.05
CA ALA A 460 71.67 -46.51 -62.13
C ALA A 460 70.88 -46.22 -60.85
N LYS A 461 71.44 -46.64 -59.73
CA LYS A 461 70.82 -46.37 -58.36
C LYS A 461 71.50 -45.20 -57.72
N TYR A 462 70.67 -44.39 -57.10
CA TYR A 462 71.10 -43.25 -56.29
C TYR A 462 70.45 -43.36 -54.91
N GLU A 463 71.21 -42.99 -53.91
CA GLU A 463 70.71 -42.79 -52.57
C GLU A 463 70.74 -41.26 -52.28
N VAL A 464 69.67 -40.73 -51.70
CA VAL A 464 69.54 -39.28 -51.32
C VAL A 464 69.53 -39.24 -49.84
N TYR A 465 70.40 -38.44 -49.30
CA TYR A 465 70.49 -38.18 -47.88
C TYR A 465 70.31 -36.69 -47.58
N ALA A 466 69.60 -36.33 -46.43
CA ALA A 466 69.64 -34.95 -45.89
C ALA A 466 71.06 -34.64 -45.41
N ASN A 467 71.49 -33.39 -45.55
CA ASN A 467 72.85 -33.00 -45.17
C ASN A 467 73.10 -33.21 -43.67
N GLU A 468 72.11 -33.01 -42.82
CA GLU A 468 72.20 -33.25 -41.38
C GLU A 468 72.38 -34.74 -41.03
N ASP A 469 71.78 -35.68 -41.77
CA ASP A 469 71.94 -37.10 -41.59
C ASP A 469 73.35 -37.53 -41.87
N ILE A 470 74.00 -36.98 -42.93
CA ILE A 470 75.40 -37.25 -43.29
C ILE A 470 76.34 -36.81 -42.15
N TRP A 471 76.13 -35.62 -41.56
CA TRP A 471 76.96 -35.07 -40.49
C TRP A 471 76.82 -35.88 -39.20
N ASN A 472 75.60 -36.27 -38.82
CA ASN A 472 75.33 -36.99 -37.60
C ASN A 472 75.60 -38.53 -37.71
N LYS A 473 76.05 -39.06 -38.82
CA LYS A 473 76.18 -40.52 -39.10
C LYS A 473 74.89 -41.29 -38.87
N ALA A 474 73.76 -40.61 -38.94
CA ALA A 474 72.46 -41.24 -38.77
C ALA A 474 71.88 -41.58 -40.17
N HIS A 475 72.12 -42.74 -40.69
CA HIS A 475 71.51 -43.23 -41.97
C HIS A 475 70.13 -43.83 -41.78
N THR A 476 69.30 -43.08 -41.00
CA THR A 476 68.02 -43.68 -40.54
C THR A 476 66.80 -43.27 -41.36
N LYS A 477 66.93 -42.34 -42.32
CA LYS A 477 65.79 -41.94 -43.16
C LYS A 477 66.14 -42.00 -44.62
N GLN A 478 65.62 -42.98 -45.36
CA GLN A 478 65.51 -42.92 -46.81
C GLN A 478 64.30 -42.09 -47.19
N TYR A 479 64.55 -41.09 -48.05
CA TYR A 479 63.48 -40.21 -48.58
C TYR A 479 63.05 -40.69 -49.97
#